data_7ec0fc1e60852f9909e24eee1fcfb1ab
#
_entry.id   7ec0fc1e60852f9909e24eee1fcfb1ab
#
_cell.length_a   1.000
_cell.length_b   1.000
_cell.length_c   1.000
_cell.angle_alpha   90.00
_cell.angle_beta   90.00
_cell.angle_gamma   90.00
#
_symmetry.space_group_name_H-M   'P 1'
#
loop_
_entity.id
_entity.type
_entity.pdbx_description
1 polymer ?
#
loop_
_entity_poly.entity_id
_entity_poly.type
_entity_poly.pdbx_seq_one_letter_code
_entity_poly.pdbx_strand_id
1 'polypeptide(L)'
;MSLNIDLHKQSTAQTSEEAIAGVTSGIIGPGERVTWRGRHFGLMLTHETLISQYDRPNHFQDIMLRGMFHSFEHDHFFDALEDGTTLMRDELRIAAPLGPLGRIADVLFLQSYLSRFLAQRNDLIRTIAEGDPNVWQPLIET
;
A
#
# COMPACT_ATOMS: atom_id res chain seq x y z
N MET A 1 1.32 5.09 -10.53
CA MET A 1 0.47 5.66 -9.45
C MET A 1 0.68 4.94 -8.12
N SER A 2 0.48 3.62 -8.01
CA SER A 2 0.56 2.89 -6.72
C SER A 2 1.92 2.98 -6.01
N LEU A 3 3.00 3.28 -6.72
CA LEU A 3 4.34 3.56 -6.19
C LEU A 3 4.59 5.03 -5.82
N ASN A 4 3.61 5.91 -6.03
CA ASN A 4 3.77 7.33 -5.69
C ASN A 4 3.45 7.55 -4.21
N ILE A 5 4.46 8.00 -3.45
CA ILE A 5 4.39 8.24 -2.00
C ILE A 5 3.38 9.33 -1.64
N ASP A 6 3.27 10.38 -2.47
CA ASP A 6 2.35 11.48 -2.19
C ASP A 6 0.89 11.05 -2.42
N LEU A 7 0.65 10.22 -3.45
CA LEU A 7 -0.66 9.62 -3.66
C LEU A 7 -1.00 8.61 -2.55
N HIS A 8 -0.02 7.83 -2.07
CA HIS A 8 -0.22 6.94 -0.93
C HIS A 8 -0.71 7.73 0.30
N LYS A 9 -0.04 8.82 0.67
CA LYS A 9 -0.46 9.69 1.79
C LYS A 9 -1.89 10.21 1.61
N GLN A 10 -2.28 10.59 0.40
CA GLN A 10 -3.66 11.03 0.11
C GLN A 10 -4.66 9.89 0.28
N SER A 11 -4.34 8.70 -0.21
CA SER A 11 -5.22 7.53 -0.19
C SER A 11 -5.39 6.91 1.21
N THR A 12 -4.50 7.24 2.13
CA THR A 12 -4.51 6.77 3.53
C THR A 12 -4.78 7.90 4.53
N ALA A 13 -5.42 8.99 4.09
CA ALA A 13 -5.69 10.18 4.91
C ALA A 13 -6.48 9.88 6.20
N GLN A 14 -7.35 8.84 6.20
CA GLN A 14 -8.11 8.42 7.39
C GLN A 14 -7.22 7.90 8.52
N THR A 15 -6.01 7.42 8.23
CA THR A 15 -5.02 6.98 9.22
C THR A 15 -3.92 8.00 9.44
N SER A 16 -3.96 9.11 8.69
CA SER A 16 -2.94 10.18 8.74
C SER A 16 -1.52 9.60 8.55
N GLU A 17 -1.35 8.71 7.57
CA GLU A 17 -0.05 8.15 7.27
C GLU A 17 0.90 9.20 6.69
N GLU A 18 2.09 9.24 7.26
CA GLU A 18 3.20 10.09 6.87
C GLU A 18 4.44 9.23 6.54
N ALA A 19 5.10 9.52 5.44
CA ALA A 19 6.42 8.98 5.14
C ALA A 19 7.47 9.81 5.90
N ILE A 20 8.11 9.22 6.92
CA ILE A 20 9.01 9.93 7.85
C ILE A 20 10.49 9.65 7.62
N ALA A 21 10.84 8.63 6.83
CA ALA A 21 12.22 8.31 6.45
C ALA A 21 12.25 7.45 5.17
N GLY A 22 13.42 7.36 4.54
CA GLY A 22 13.60 6.73 3.23
C GLY A 22 13.08 7.61 2.11
N VAL A 23 12.35 7.05 1.14
CA VAL A 23 11.69 7.82 0.10
C VAL A 23 10.42 8.45 0.69
N THR A 24 10.38 9.76 0.84
CA THR A 24 9.30 10.49 1.52
C THR A 24 8.38 11.25 0.58
N SER A 25 8.68 11.29 -0.73
CA SER A 25 7.87 11.93 -1.79
C SER A 25 8.22 11.36 -3.16
N GLY A 26 7.39 11.59 -4.16
CA GLY A 26 7.59 11.10 -5.52
C GLY A 26 7.40 9.59 -5.64
N ILE A 27 8.08 8.98 -6.62
CA ILE A 27 7.96 7.55 -6.92
C ILE A 27 9.04 6.75 -6.19
N ILE A 28 8.64 5.72 -5.46
CA ILE A 28 9.56 4.74 -4.84
C ILE A 28 9.88 3.64 -5.86
N GLY A 29 11.15 3.24 -5.93
CA GLY A 29 11.67 2.24 -6.88
C GLY A 29 12.12 0.92 -6.24
N PRO A 30 12.62 -0.03 -7.06
CA PRO A 30 13.07 -1.33 -6.58
C PRO A 30 14.25 -1.21 -5.61
N GLY A 31 14.20 -1.94 -4.50
CA GLY A 31 15.21 -1.92 -3.44
C GLY A 31 15.16 -0.68 -2.54
N GLU A 32 14.29 0.26 -2.81
CA GLU A 32 14.11 1.44 -1.97
C GLU A 32 13.17 1.16 -0.79
N ARG A 33 13.27 2.01 0.23
CA ARG A 33 12.56 1.86 1.50
C ARG A 33 11.80 3.12 1.85
N VAL A 34 10.72 2.93 2.57
CA VAL A 34 9.98 4.03 3.21
C VAL A 34 9.62 3.63 4.63
N THR A 35 9.72 4.57 5.56
CA THR A 35 9.21 4.40 6.92
C THR A 35 7.94 5.21 7.06
N TRP A 36 6.86 4.52 7.32
CA TRP A 36 5.54 5.08 7.55
C TRP A 36 5.25 5.26 9.03
N ARG A 37 4.53 6.31 9.34
CA ARG A 37 3.94 6.55 10.66
C ARG A 37 2.47 6.91 10.47
N GLY A 38 1.57 6.17 11.09
CA GLY A 38 0.13 6.40 10.97
C GLY A 38 -0.65 5.93 12.19
N ARG A 39 -1.91 6.33 12.27
CA ARG A 39 -2.80 5.94 13.36
C ARG A 39 -3.65 4.74 12.97
N HIS A 40 -3.37 3.59 13.56
CA HIS A 40 -4.14 2.37 13.38
C HIS A 40 -4.62 1.86 14.75
N PHE A 41 -5.86 1.43 14.84
CA PHE A 41 -6.48 0.94 16.10
C PHE A 41 -6.38 1.94 17.28
N GLY A 42 -6.39 3.25 16.98
CA GLY A 42 -6.22 4.31 17.97
C GLY A 42 -4.78 4.57 18.43
N LEU A 43 -3.81 3.79 17.96
CA LEU A 43 -2.40 3.88 18.32
C LEU A 43 -1.58 4.48 17.16
N MET A 44 -0.56 5.28 17.48
CA MET A 44 0.44 5.68 16.50
C MET A 44 1.41 4.53 16.29
N LEU A 45 1.41 3.99 15.08
CA LEU A 45 2.28 2.89 14.69
C LEU A 45 3.30 3.37 13.67
N THR A 46 4.46 2.74 13.69
CA THR A 46 5.53 2.97 12.72
C THR A 46 5.92 1.65 12.10
N HIS A 47 6.09 1.62 10.78
CA HIS A 47 6.59 0.45 10.07
C HIS A 47 7.49 0.88 8.90
N GLU A 48 8.49 0.08 8.61
CA GLU A 48 9.41 0.25 7.48
C GLU A 48 9.11 -0.80 6.43
N THR A 49 8.88 -0.38 5.18
CA THR A 49 8.68 -1.26 4.04
C THR A 49 9.79 -1.12 3.01
N LEU A 50 10.01 -2.17 2.22
CA LEU A 50 10.98 -2.29 1.14
C LEU A 50 10.24 -2.74 -0.11
N ILE A 51 10.49 -2.13 -1.26
CA ILE A 51 10.08 -2.67 -2.55
C ILE A 51 10.99 -3.85 -2.89
N SER A 52 10.49 -5.07 -2.66
CA SER A 52 11.26 -6.32 -2.72
C SER A 52 11.26 -6.95 -4.11
N GLN A 53 10.16 -6.77 -4.86
CA GLN A 53 10.01 -7.25 -6.23
C GLN A 53 9.47 -6.13 -7.12
N TYR A 54 9.87 -6.14 -8.40
CA TYR A 54 9.51 -5.07 -9.32
C TYR A 54 9.57 -5.57 -10.77
N ASP A 55 8.40 -5.78 -11.37
CA ASP A 55 8.21 -6.19 -12.77
C ASP A 55 7.20 -5.24 -13.43
N ARG A 56 7.65 -4.04 -13.76
CA ARG A 56 6.82 -3.02 -14.39
C ARG A 56 6.47 -3.40 -15.84
N PRO A 57 5.23 -3.21 -16.29
CA PRO A 57 4.12 -2.55 -15.58
C PRO A 57 3.24 -3.49 -14.74
N ASN A 58 3.54 -4.80 -14.69
CA ASN A 58 2.60 -5.86 -14.31
C ASN A 58 2.53 -6.14 -12.81
N HIS A 59 3.65 -5.97 -12.09
CA HIS A 59 3.73 -6.38 -10.70
C HIS A 59 4.80 -5.60 -9.91
N PHE A 60 4.53 -5.35 -8.64
CA PHE A 60 5.54 -5.07 -7.62
C PHE A 60 5.07 -5.62 -6.27
N GLN A 61 6.03 -5.82 -5.38
CA GLN A 61 5.77 -6.26 -4.01
C GLN A 61 6.48 -5.34 -3.02
N ASP A 62 5.79 -4.98 -1.96
CA ASP A 62 6.40 -4.40 -0.77
C ASP A 62 6.31 -5.34 0.42
N ILE A 63 7.40 -5.42 1.17
CA ILE A 63 7.50 -6.22 2.39
C ILE A 63 7.83 -5.34 3.58
N MET A 64 7.31 -5.68 4.76
CA MET A 64 7.68 -5.00 5.98
C MET A 64 9.01 -5.52 6.50
N LEU A 65 9.98 -4.61 6.73
CA LEU A 65 11.25 -4.91 7.36
C LEU A 65 11.18 -4.78 8.89
N ARG A 66 10.39 -3.80 9.37
CA ARG A 66 10.15 -3.52 10.78
C ARG A 66 8.73 -3.01 10.98
N GLY A 67 8.07 -3.43 12.03
CA GLY A 67 6.71 -2.99 12.34
C GLY A 67 6.04 -3.88 13.38
N MET A 68 4.72 -3.76 13.49
CA MET A 68 3.94 -4.45 14.50
C MET A 68 3.59 -5.91 14.16
N PHE A 69 3.69 -6.30 12.88
CA PHE A 69 3.39 -7.66 12.44
C PHE A 69 4.62 -8.54 12.49
N HIS A 70 4.42 -9.84 12.59
CA HIS A 70 5.51 -10.82 12.45
C HIS A 70 6.00 -10.88 11.00
N SER A 71 5.08 -10.82 10.03
CA SER A 71 5.36 -10.66 8.61
C SER A 71 4.25 -9.85 7.94
N PHE A 72 4.61 -9.16 6.87
CA PHE A 72 3.72 -8.42 6.00
C PHE A 72 4.32 -8.45 4.60
N GLU A 73 3.56 -8.95 3.65
CA GLU A 73 3.90 -8.99 2.23
C GLU A 73 2.68 -8.51 1.45
N HIS A 74 2.87 -7.53 0.58
CA HIS A 74 1.81 -6.94 -0.21
C HIS A 74 2.20 -6.98 -1.68
N ASP A 75 1.50 -7.78 -2.45
CA ASP A 75 1.65 -7.89 -3.90
C ASP A 75 0.61 -7.01 -4.61
N HIS A 76 1.07 -6.24 -5.57
CA HIS A 76 0.26 -5.41 -6.45
C HIS A 76 0.37 -5.93 -7.88
N PHE A 77 -0.73 -6.37 -8.45
CA PHE A 77 -0.82 -6.88 -9.82
C PHE A 77 -1.61 -5.90 -10.71
N PHE A 78 -1.19 -5.76 -11.94
CA PHE A 78 -1.79 -4.90 -12.94
C PHE A 78 -1.91 -5.65 -14.27
N ASP A 79 -3.13 -6.03 -14.62
CA ASP A 79 -3.42 -6.78 -15.83
C ASP A 79 -4.07 -5.84 -16.86
N ALA A 80 -3.43 -5.65 -18.02
CA ALA A 80 -4.03 -4.92 -19.13
C ALA A 80 -5.16 -5.76 -19.75
N LEU A 81 -6.35 -5.19 -19.89
CA LEU A 81 -7.51 -5.84 -20.48
C LEU A 81 -7.68 -5.47 -21.96
N GLU A 82 -8.44 -6.30 -22.71
CA GLU A 82 -8.65 -6.12 -24.15
C GLU A 82 -9.39 -4.82 -24.50
N ASP A 83 -10.17 -4.28 -23.56
CA ASP A 83 -10.90 -3.02 -23.73
C ASP A 83 -10.05 -1.76 -23.48
N GLY A 84 -8.75 -1.94 -23.21
CA GLY A 84 -7.81 -0.86 -22.92
C GLY A 84 -7.80 -0.39 -21.47
N THR A 85 -8.57 -1.02 -20.59
CA THR A 85 -8.52 -0.76 -19.15
C THR A 85 -7.44 -1.60 -18.45
N THR A 86 -7.16 -1.31 -17.18
CA THR A 86 -6.21 -2.08 -16.35
C THR A 86 -6.94 -2.60 -15.12
N LEU A 87 -6.91 -3.91 -14.92
CA LEU A 87 -7.36 -4.51 -13.66
C LEU A 87 -6.23 -4.44 -12.63
N MET A 88 -6.48 -3.72 -11.53
CA MET A 88 -5.58 -3.70 -10.36
C MET A 88 -6.07 -4.69 -9.31
N ARG A 89 -5.17 -5.53 -8.79
CA ARG A 89 -5.45 -6.51 -7.76
C ARG A 89 -4.37 -6.48 -6.70
N ASP A 90 -4.77 -6.38 -5.44
CA ASP A 90 -3.89 -6.45 -4.28
C ASP A 90 -4.02 -7.80 -3.58
N GLU A 91 -2.89 -8.39 -3.22
CA GLU A 91 -2.82 -9.56 -2.35
C GLU A 91 -1.97 -9.25 -1.12
N LEU A 92 -2.62 -9.22 0.05
CA LEU A 92 -1.96 -8.92 1.30
C LEU A 92 -1.86 -10.16 2.18
N ARG A 93 -0.63 -10.55 2.51
CA ARG A 93 -0.31 -11.65 3.43
C ARG A 93 0.32 -11.07 4.69
N ILE A 94 -0.31 -11.31 5.83
CA ILE A 94 0.15 -10.84 7.15
C ILE A 94 0.13 -11.96 8.17
N ALA A 95 1.06 -11.89 9.12
CA ALA A 95 1.06 -12.71 10.33
C ALA A 95 1.16 -11.81 11.57
N ALA A 96 0.22 -12.00 12.51
CA ALA A 96 0.26 -11.29 13.77
C ALA A 96 1.33 -11.85 14.72
N PRO A 97 1.84 -11.03 15.65
CA PRO A 97 2.94 -11.42 16.52
C PRO A 97 2.54 -12.36 17.69
N LEU A 98 1.26 -12.55 17.97
CA LEU A 98 0.75 -13.15 19.21
C LEU A 98 0.41 -14.65 19.13
N GLY A 99 1.02 -15.42 18.20
CA GLY A 99 0.80 -16.87 18.10
C GLY A 99 -0.68 -17.27 17.92
N PRO A 100 -1.19 -18.32 18.63
CA PRO A 100 -2.57 -18.79 18.44
C PRO A 100 -3.67 -17.76 18.80
N LEU A 101 -3.44 -16.93 19.81
CA LEU A 101 -4.36 -15.84 20.21
C LEU A 101 -4.36 -14.72 19.17
N GLY A 102 -3.22 -14.43 18.57
CA GLY A 102 -3.09 -13.49 17.47
C GLY A 102 -3.87 -13.92 16.23
N ARG A 103 -3.89 -15.22 15.91
CA ARG A 103 -4.66 -15.76 14.77
C ARG A 103 -6.17 -15.51 14.89
N ILE A 104 -6.74 -15.56 16.09
CA ILE A 104 -8.18 -15.27 16.29
C ILE A 104 -8.44 -13.77 16.05
N ALA A 105 -7.59 -12.91 16.56
CA ALA A 105 -7.69 -11.47 16.32
C ALA A 105 -7.51 -11.11 14.83
N ASP A 106 -6.57 -11.76 14.14
CA ASP A 106 -6.35 -11.60 12.69
C ASP A 106 -7.60 -11.93 11.89
N VAL A 107 -8.20 -13.09 12.14
CA VAL A 107 -9.37 -13.56 11.37
C VAL A 107 -10.60 -12.68 11.60
N LEU A 108 -10.84 -12.21 12.82
CA LEU A 108 -12.09 -11.51 13.16
C LEU A 108 -12.06 -10.00 12.90
N PHE A 109 -10.90 -9.37 13.09
CA PHE A 109 -10.81 -7.90 13.04
C PHE A 109 -9.84 -7.37 11.98
N LEU A 110 -8.66 -7.95 11.90
CA LEU A 110 -7.58 -7.43 11.08
C LEU A 110 -7.87 -7.58 9.59
N GLN A 111 -8.36 -8.74 9.16
CA GLN A 111 -8.74 -8.96 7.75
C GLN A 111 -9.83 -7.98 7.31
N SER A 112 -10.88 -7.83 8.11
CA SER A 112 -11.97 -6.90 7.79
C SER A 112 -11.50 -5.44 7.76
N TYR A 113 -10.64 -5.06 8.69
CA TYR A 113 -10.06 -3.72 8.74
C TYR A 113 -9.19 -3.44 7.51
N LEU A 114 -8.23 -4.32 7.22
CA LEU A 114 -7.31 -4.14 6.10
C LEU A 114 -8.01 -4.24 4.73
N SER A 115 -9.00 -5.12 4.59
CA SER A 115 -9.80 -5.18 3.35
C SER A 115 -10.53 -3.86 3.08
N ARG A 116 -11.12 -3.24 4.10
CA ARG A 116 -11.76 -1.92 3.96
C ARG A 116 -10.75 -0.82 3.66
N PHE A 117 -9.61 -0.86 4.35
CA PHE A 117 -8.52 0.10 4.15
C PHE A 117 -8.00 0.06 2.71
N LEU A 118 -7.70 -1.13 2.18
CA LEU A 118 -7.26 -1.31 0.80
C LEU A 118 -8.34 -0.93 -0.21
N ALA A 119 -9.61 -1.28 0.05
CA ALA A 119 -10.72 -0.91 -0.83
C ALA A 119 -10.84 0.62 -0.97
N GLN A 120 -10.78 1.36 0.14
CA GLN A 120 -10.83 2.83 0.13
C GLN A 120 -9.62 3.43 -0.61
N ARG A 121 -8.43 2.90 -0.37
CA ARG A 121 -7.21 3.28 -1.09
C ARG A 121 -7.37 3.07 -2.60
N ASN A 122 -7.83 1.91 -3.00
CA ASN A 122 -7.98 1.53 -4.40
C ASN A 122 -9.08 2.33 -5.10
N ASP A 123 -10.19 2.63 -4.43
CA ASP A 123 -11.23 3.51 -4.95
C ASP A 123 -10.70 4.93 -5.23
N LEU A 124 -9.85 5.47 -4.37
CA LEU A 124 -9.22 6.77 -4.64
C LEU A 124 -8.26 6.70 -5.83
N ILE A 125 -7.39 5.66 -5.88
CA ILE A 125 -6.46 5.48 -7.01
C ILE A 125 -7.24 5.36 -8.33
N ARG A 126 -8.32 4.58 -8.36
CA ARG A 126 -9.20 4.45 -9.51
C ARG A 126 -9.81 5.79 -9.91
N THR A 127 -10.38 6.51 -8.96
CA THR A 127 -11.00 7.82 -9.22
C THR A 127 -10.02 8.81 -9.85
N ILE A 128 -8.78 8.82 -9.37
CA ILE A 128 -7.73 9.67 -9.93
C ILE A 128 -7.31 9.17 -11.31
N ALA A 129 -7.10 7.87 -11.50
CA ALA A 129 -6.66 7.28 -12.76
C ALA A 129 -7.67 7.44 -13.90
N GLU A 130 -8.97 7.38 -13.58
CA GLU A 130 -10.07 7.56 -14.53
C GLU A 130 -10.48 9.03 -14.71
N GLY A 131 -9.88 9.94 -13.91
CA GLY A 131 -10.18 11.37 -13.90
C GLY A 131 -9.38 12.19 -14.91
N ASP A 132 -9.20 13.49 -14.60
CA ASP A 132 -8.49 14.45 -15.46
C ASP A 132 -7.00 14.06 -15.60
N PRO A 133 -6.48 13.88 -16.84
CA PRO A 133 -5.07 13.62 -17.09
C PRO A 133 -4.11 14.63 -16.45
N ASN A 134 -4.48 15.89 -16.34
CA ASN A 134 -3.66 16.90 -15.69
C ASN A 134 -3.42 16.63 -14.19
N VAL A 135 -4.28 15.83 -13.57
CA VAL A 135 -4.14 15.44 -12.16
C VAL A 135 -3.23 14.23 -12.00
N TRP A 136 -3.38 13.20 -12.86
CA TRP A 136 -2.66 11.94 -12.65
C TRP A 136 -1.33 11.83 -13.40
N GLN A 137 -1.15 12.54 -14.53
CA GLN A 137 0.13 12.50 -15.28
C GLN A 137 1.34 12.85 -14.41
N PRO A 138 1.32 13.94 -13.60
CA PRO A 138 2.44 14.25 -12.74
C PRO A 138 2.77 13.18 -11.68
N LEU A 139 1.81 12.29 -11.37
CA LEU A 139 2.00 11.22 -10.40
C LEU A 139 2.73 9.99 -10.96
N ILE A 140 2.97 9.94 -12.27
CA ILE A 140 3.64 8.81 -12.95
C ILE A 140 4.92 9.24 -13.69
N GLU A 141 5.16 10.55 -13.82
CA GLU A 141 6.29 11.15 -14.52
C GLU A 141 7.35 11.66 -13.51
N THR A 142 8.08 10.74 -12.86
CA THR A 142 9.28 11.18 -12.07
C THR A 142 10.37 10.16 -12.16
#